data_5c591f7d089da0603c70f09d411f23d2
#
_entry.id   5c591f7d089da0603c70f09d411f23d2
#
_cell.length_a   1.000
_cell.length_b   1.000
_cell.length_c   1.000
_cell.angle_alpha   90.00
_cell.angle_beta   90.00
_cell.angle_gamma   90.00
#
_symmetry.space_group_name_H-M   'P 1'
#
loop_
_entity.id
_entity.type
_entity.pdbx_description
1 polymer ?
#
loop_
_entity_poly.entity_id
_entity_poly.type
_entity_poly.pdbx_seq_one_letter_code
_entity_poly.pdbx_strand_id
1 'polypeptide(L)'
;MKRRDWIEKRQGISPDRFVFYDESGAKTNMTRRYGRSFDGERLVDAVPHGHWSTTSMLSCLRLDGSTAAMSLDGATDRVAFETYVERVLVQTLRPGDIVVMDNLAPHKSPHATECIRRAGAELWLLPPYSPDFNPIEKMWSKIKAHLRKAKARTRQALDRAIGRAFCFVTAGDAKGWFMSCGYGYTQS
;
A
#
# COMPACT_ATOMS: atom_id res chain seq x y z
N MET A 1 -13.92 -16.11 -5.09
CA MET A 1 -14.78 -15.55 -4.00
C MET A 1 -15.52 -14.35 -4.57
N LYS A 2 -16.84 -14.27 -4.37
CA LYS A 2 -17.66 -13.11 -4.76
C LYS A 2 -17.53 -12.01 -3.73
N ARG A 3 -17.91 -10.76 -4.08
CA ARG A 3 -17.87 -9.61 -3.15
C ARG A 3 -18.75 -9.81 -1.91
N ARG A 4 -19.92 -10.45 -2.08
CA ARG A 4 -20.82 -10.78 -0.98
C ARG A 4 -20.17 -11.75 0.01
N ASP A 5 -19.54 -12.82 -0.49
CA ASP A 5 -18.86 -13.81 0.35
C ASP A 5 -17.72 -13.17 1.17
N TRP A 6 -17.04 -12.15 0.59
CA TRP A 6 -16.03 -11.38 1.30
C TRP A 6 -16.59 -10.59 2.48
N ILE A 7 -17.72 -9.91 2.25
CA ILE A 7 -18.38 -9.14 3.31
C ILE A 7 -18.83 -10.06 4.45
N GLU A 8 -19.42 -11.21 4.13
CA GLU A 8 -19.83 -12.22 5.11
C GLU A 8 -18.62 -12.80 5.86
N LYS A 9 -17.56 -13.15 5.15
CA LYS A 9 -16.33 -13.74 5.71
C LYS A 9 -15.64 -12.84 6.74
N ARG A 10 -15.67 -11.52 6.56
CA ARG A 10 -15.02 -10.56 7.46
C ARG A 10 -15.89 -10.11 8.63
N GLN A 11 -17.18 -10.48 8.66
CA GLN A 11 -18.08 -10.12 9.76
C GLN A 11 -17.59 -10.68 11.11
N GLY A 12 -17.69 -9.87 12.16
CA GLY A 12 -17.29 -10.26 13.51
C GLY A 12 -15.77 -10.32 13.74
N ILE A 13 -14.96 -10.05 12.72
CA ILE A 13 -13.49 -10.01 12.87
C ILE A 13 -13.07 -8.61 13.28
N SER A 14 -12.25 -8.52 14.34
CA SER A 14 -11.69 -7.24 14.79
C SER A 14 -10.80 -6.62 13.72
N PRO A 15 -10.98 -5.33 13.36
CA PRO A 15 -10.24 -4.68 12.29
C PRO A 15 -8.73 -4.62 12.50
N ASP A 16 -8.23 -4.69 13.73
CA ASP A 16 -6.80 -4.69 14.07
C ASP A 16 -6.07 -5.98 13.65
N ARG A 17 -6.81 -7.05 13.37
CA ARG A 17 -6.25 -8.30 12.84
C ARG A 17 -5.91 -8.23 11.36
N PHE A 18 -6.46 -7.27 10.62
CA PHE A 18 -6.19 -7.16 9.18
C PHE A 18 -4.88 -6.42 8.90
N VAL A 19 -4.06 -7.02 8.06
CA VAL A 19 -2.80 -6.47 7.53
C VAL A 19 -2.92 -6.43 6.01
N PHE A 20 -3.16 -5.25 5.46
CA PHE A 20 -3.30 -5.08 4.01
C PHE A 20 -1.93 -4.92 3.36
N TYR A 21 -1.64 -5.75 2.38
CA TYR A 21 -0.44 -5.65 1.55
C TYR A 21 -0.79 -5.22 0.13
N ASP A 22 0.07 -4.41 -0.47
CA ASP A 22 -0.02 -4.01 -1.87
C ASP A 22 1.30 -3.40 -2.37
N GLU A 23 1.39 -3.18 -3.67
CA GLU A 23 2.54 -2.62 -4.38
C GLU A 23 2.16 -1.35 -5.12
N SER A 24 3.12 -0.44 -5.23
CA SER A 24 2.91 0.79 -5.98
C SER A 24 4.20 1.34 -6.58
N GLY A 25 4.10 1.84 -7.81
CA GLY A 25 5.24 2.47 -8.49
C GLY A 25 5.38 3.96 -8.18
N ALA A 26 6.63 4.41 -8.01
CA ALA A 26 7.03 5.81 -8.00
C ALA A 26 8.03 6.09 -9.12
N LYS A 27 8.05 7.32 -9.63
CA LYS A 27 8.90 7.71 -10.76
C LYS A 27 9.57 9.06 -10.52
N THR A 28 10.79 9.23 -11.04
CA THR A 28 11.54 10.49 -10.93
C THR A 28 10.94 11.66 -11.71
N ASN A 29 9.98 11.40 -12.59
CA ASN A 29 9.24 12.45 -13.31
C ASN A 29 7.93 12.87 -12.63
N MET A 30 7.63 12.38 -11.41
CA MET A 30 6.41 12.77 -10.71
C MET A 30 6.36 14.26 -10.41
N THR A 31 5.23 14.90 -10.77
CA THR A 31 4.92 16.30 -10.48
C THR A 31 3.48 16.43 -10.02
N ARG A 32 3.12 17.57 -9.44
CA ARG A 32 1.73 17.89 -9.14
C ARG A 32 0.95 17.98 -10.46
N ARG A 33 -0.26 17.41 -10.48
CA ARG A 33 -1.16 17.46 -11.63
C ARG A 33 -2.07 18.68 -11.60
N TYR A 34 -2.28 19.26 -10.42
CA TYR A 34 -3.18 20.37 -10.16
C TYR A 34 -2.51 21.34 -9.20
N GLY A 35 -2.83 22.61 -9.33
CA GLY A 35 -2.48 23.68 -8.42
C GLY A 35 -3.61 24.70 -8.37
N ARG A 36 -3.48 25.68 -7.48
CA ARG A 36 -4.38 26.83 -7.38
C ARG A 36 -3.55 28.09 -7.53
N SER A 37 -4.02 29.05 -8.35
CA SER A 37 -3.52 30.42 -8.41
C SER A 37 -4.52 31.37 -7.77
N PHE A 38 -4.06 32.54 -7.41
CA PHE A 38 -4.93 33.66 -7.03
C PHE A 38 -5.43 34.33 -8.33
N ASP A 39 -6.61 34.91 -8.29
CA ASP A 39 -7.18 35.77 -9.32
C ASP A 39 -7.27 35.17 -10.74
N GLY A 40 -7.41 33.85 -10.84
CA GLY A 40 -7.56 33.16 -12.11
C GLY A 40 -6.30 33.10 -13.00
N GLU A 41 -5.13 33.46 -12.46
CA GLU A 41 -3.86 33.35 -13.18
C GLU A 41 -3.56 31.91 -13.62
N ARG A 42 -2.99 31.76 -14.80
CA ARG A 42 -2.56 30.45 -15.31
C ARG A 42 -1.36 29.93 -14.55
N LEU A 43 -1.53 28.79 -13.91
CA LEU A 43 -0.41 28.06 -13.31
C LEU A 43 0.46 27.41 -14.38
N VAL A 44 1.76 27.72 -14.34
CA VAL A 44 2.77 27.09 -15.19
C VAL A 44 3.71 26.30 -14.30
N ASP A 45 3.91 25.00 -14.60
CA ASP A 45 4.88 24.15 -13.92
C ASP A 45 5.63 23.29 -14.96
N ALA A 46 6.91 23.04 -14.72
CA ALA A 46 7.73 22.25 -15.60
C ALA A 46 7.63 20.75 -15.25
N VAL A 47 7.38 19.94 -16.27
CA VAL A 47 7.42 18.48 -16.17
C VAL A 47 8.68 17.98 -16.84
N PRO A 48 9.51 17.13 -16.18
CA PRO A 48 10.66 16.56 -16.83
C PRO A 48 10.26 15.75 -18.06
N HIS A 49 10.93 16.00 -19.15
CA HIS A 49 10.82 15.23 -20.38
C HIS A 49 12.08 14.33 -20.52
N GLY A 50 11.95 13.16 -21.13
CA GLY A 50 13.05 12.22 -21.33
C GLY A 50 12.95 10.96 -20.44
N HIS A 51 14.09 10.34 -20.18
CA HIS A 51 14.15 9.09 -19.41
C HIS A 51 13.89 9.32 -17.90
N TRP A 52 13.10 8.44 -17.31
CA TRP A 52 12.84 8.42 -15.87
C TRP A 52 13.08 7.03 -15.28
N SER A 53 13.55 7.00 -14.03
CA SER A 53 13.65 5.76 -13.26
C SER A 53 12.33 5.47 -12.55
N THR A 54 12.00 4.18 -12.48
CA THR A 54 10.84 3.67 -11.73
C THR A 54 11.35 2.90 -10.53
N THR A 55 10.80 3.20 -9.36
CA THR A 55 11.01 2.46 -8.11
C THR A 55 9.69 1.81 -7.74
N SER A 56 9.68 0.49 -7.51
CA SER A 56 8.55 -0.21 -6.92
C SER A 56 8.63 -0.10 -5.40
N MET A 57 7.50 0.18 -4.79
CA MET A 57 7.31 0.23 -3.34
C MET A 57 6.36 -0.90 -2.95
N LEU A 58 6.79 -1.77 -2.05
CA LEU A 58 5.98 -2.81 -1.44
C LEU A 58 5.74 -2.40 0.01
N SER A 59 4.53 -2.55 0.51
CA SER A 59 4.25 -2.25 1.91
C SER A 59 3.04 -2.99 2.43
N CYS A 60 2.93 -3.05 3.76
CA CYS A 60 1.68 -3.38 4.43
C CYS A 60 1.15 -2.17 5.20
N LEU A 61 -0.13 -2.24 5.56
CA LEU A 61 -0.84 -1.25 6.37
C LEU A 61 -1.68 -1.95 7.43
N ARG A 62 -1.54 -1.51 8.69
CA ARG A 62 -2.36 -1.90 9.83
C ARG A 62 -3.30 -0.77 10.26
N LEU A 63 -4.31 -1.11 11.05
CA LEU A 63 -5.29 -0.17 11.60
C LEU A 63 -4.64 0.94 12.46
N ASP A 64 -3.54 0.65 13.15
CA ASP A 64 -2.79 1.60 13.97
C ASP A 64 -1.88 2.55 13.16
N GLY A 65 -1.87 2.42 11.82
CA GLY A 65 -1.02 3.17 10.92
C GLY A 65 0.38 2.60 10.74
N SER A 66 0.70 1.48 11.40
CA SER A 66 1.98 0.81 11.19
C SER A 66 2.11 0.31 9.76
N THR A 67 3.29 0.54 9.19
CA THR A 67 3.66 0.11 7.84
C THR A 67 5.03 -0.57 7.88
N ALA A 68 5.26 -1.51 6.96
CA ALA A 68 6.57 -2.10 6.72
C ALA A 68 6.86 -2.02 5.23
N ALA A 69 7.76 -1.11 4.86
CA ALA A 69 8.00 -0.78 3.46
C ALA A 69 9.35 -1.32 2.97
N MET A 70 9.37 -1.77 1.72
CA MET A 70 10.55 -2.08 0.95
C MET A 70 10.46 -1.37 -0.40
N SER A 71 11.58 -0.85 -0.91
CA SER A 71 11.66 -0.30 -2.25
C SER A 71 12.70 -1.05 -3.07
N LEU A 72 12.44 -1.20 -4.36
CA LEU A 72 13.34 -1.85 -5.31
C LEU A 72 13.31 -1.18 -6.67
N ASP A 73 14.36 -1.39 -7.47
CA ASP A 73 14.43 -0.91 -8.85
C ASP A 73 13.52 -1.71 -9.77
N GLY A 74 12.85 -0.99 -10.65
CA GLY A 74 12.04 -1.60 -11.70
C GLY A 74 10.72 -2.15 -11.20
N ALA A 75 10.23 -3.17 -11.90
CA ALA A 75 8.96 -3.83 -11.59
C ALA A 75 9.15 -4.91 -10.51
N THR A 76 8.12 -5.14 -9.72
CA THR A 76 8.06 -6.26 -8.80
C THR A 76 7.85 -7.55 -9.58
N ASP A 77 8.69 -8.53 -9.33
CA ASP A 77 8.53 -9.90 -9.76
C ASP A 77 8.20 -10.82 -8.57
N ARG A 78 8.04 -12.10 -8.86
CA ARG A 78 7.73 -13.09 -7.84
C ARG A 78 8.83 -13.19 -6.78
N VAL A 79 10.10 -13.08 -7.17
CA VAL A 79 11.25 -13.18 -6.24
C VAL A 79 11.26 -11.99 -5.28
N ALA A 80 11.04 -10.79 -5.79
CA ALA A 80 10.93 -9.58 -4.98
C ALA A 80 9.76 -9.65 -3.99
N PHE A 81 8.61 -10.16 -4.43
CA PHE A 81 7.45 -10.39 -3.57
C PHE A 81 7.76 -11.40 -2.46
N GLU A 82 8.30 -12.57 -2.81
CA GLU A 82 8.65 -13.61 -1.82
C GLU A 82 9.71 -13.10 -0.83
N THR A 83 10.70 -12.35 -1.31
CA THR A 83 11.70 -11.70 -0.45
C THR A 83 11.07 -10.70 0.52
N TYR A 84 10.14 -9.86 0.03
CA TYR A 84 9.41 -8.94 0.89
C TYR A 84 8.63 -9.68 1.97
N VAL A 85 7.89 -10.72 1.62
CA VAL A 85 7.12 -11.51 2.59
C VAL A 85 8.05 -12.12 3.63
N GLU A 86 9.12 -12.79 3.21
CA GLU A 86 10.04 -13.51 4.10
C GLU A 86 10.85 -12.56 5.01
N ARG A 87 11.36 -11.45 4.46
CA ARG A 87 12.32 -10.59 5.16
C ARG A 87 11.70 -9.38 5.86
N VAL A 88 10.52 -8.96 5.43
CA VAL A 88 9.91 -7.71 5.92
C VAL A 88 8.54 -7.98 6.55
N LEU A 89 7.60 -8.55 5.81
CA LEU A 89 6.22 -8.69 6.27
C LEU A 89 6.14 -9.60 7.49
N VAL A 90 6.73 -10.81 7.43
CA VAL A 90 6.67 -11.82 8.49
C VAL A 90 7.16 -11.28 9.83
N GLN A 91 8.15 -10.38 9.83
CA GLN A 91 8.69 -9.76 11.05
C GLN A 91 7.68 -8.86 11.78
N THR A 92 6.63 -8.45 11.09
CA THR A 92 5.58 -7.56 11.64
C THR A 92 4.31 -8.30 12.01
N LEU A 93 4.18 -9.57 11.63
CA LEU A 93 2.97 -10.35 11.85
C LEU A 93 2.87 -10.83 13.31
N ARG A 94 1.64 -10.93 13.76
CA ARG A 94 1.26 -11.46 15.08
C ARG A 94 0.40 -12.71 14.87
N PRO A 95 0.45 -13.69 15.78
CA PRO A 95 -0.47 -14.83 15.73
C PRO A 95 -1.93 -14.36 15.66
N GLY A 96 -2.68 -14.90 14.70
CA GLY A 96 -4.06 -14.55 14.46
C GLY A 96 -4.27 -13.36 13.49
N ASP A 97 -3.21 -12.75 12.95
CA ASP A 97 -3.33 -11.76 11.88
C ASP A 97 -3.92 -12.37 10.60
N ILE A 98 -4.57 -11.52 9.81
CA ILE A 98 -5.11 -11.86 8.50
C ILE A 98 -4.45 -10.93 7.47
N VAL A 99 -3.50 -11.48 6.74
CA VAL A 99 -2.84 -10.78 5.64
C VAL A 99 -3.77 -10.76 4.43
N VAL A 100 -4.12 -9.57 3.97
CA VAL A 100 -5.02 -9.38 2.83
C VAL A 100 -4.23 -8.84 1.65
N MET A 101 -4.32 -9.53 0.53
CA MET A 101 -3.67 -9.16 -0.74
C MET A 101 -4.69 -9.16 -1.87
N ASP A 102 -4.37 -8.50 -2.98
CA ASP A 102 -5.14 -8.66 -4.19
C ASP A 102 -4.95 -10.08 -4.80
N ASN A 103 -5.73 -10.38 -5.82
CA ASN A 103 -5.77 -11.72 -6.42
C ASN A 103 -4.82 -11.86 -7.62
N LEU A 104 -3.68 -11.18 -7.63
CA LEU A 104 -2.66 -11.31 -8.68
C LEU A 104 -1.90 -12.63 -8.58
N ALA A 105 -1.37 -13.09 -9.72
CA ALA A 105 -0.66 -14.36 -9.81
C ALA A 105 0.58 -14.45 -8.88
N PRO A 106 1.43 -13.43 -8.74
CA PRO A 106 2.56 -13.47 -7.81
C PRO A 106 2.14 -13.71 -6.35
N HIS A 107 0.98 -13.16 -5.93
CA HIS A 107 0.48 -13.29 -4.55
C HIS A 107 -0.03 -14.69 -4.20
N LYS A 108 -0.12 -15.59 -5.18
CA LYS A 108 -0.47 -17.00 -4.99
C LYS A 108 0.75 -17.90 -4.80
N SER A 109 1.88 -17.34 -4.40
CA SER A 109 3.09 -18.10 -4.12
C SER A 109 2.88 -19.07 -2.95
N PRO A 110 3.12 -20.39 -3.14
CA PRO A 110 3.08 -21.34 -2.04
C PRO A 110 4.12 -21.03 -0.97
N HIS A 111 5.30 -20.54 -1.36
CA HIS A 111 6.35 -20.15 -0.44
C HIS A 111 5.91 -18.98 0.46
N ALA A 112 5.39 -17.90 -0.12
CA ALA A 112 4.88 -16.76 0.65
C ALA A 112 3.72 -17.17 1.58
N THR A 113 2.80 -18.01 1.10
CA THR A 113 1.69 -18.52 1.90
C THR A 113 2.20 -19.30 3.12
N GLU A 114 3.21 -20.15 2.93
CA GLU A 114 3.80 -20.94 4.01
C GLU A 114 4.55 -20.06 5.02
N CYS A 115 5.26 -19.02 4.56
CA CYS A 115 5.92 -18.06 5.46
C CYS A 115 4.91 -17.34 6.36
N ILE A 116 3.80 -16.87 5.79
CA ILE A 116 2.71 -16.21 6.53
C ILE A 116 2.08 -17.19 7.56
N ARG A 117 1.81 -18.42 7.13
CA ARG A 117 1.25 -19.47 8.01
C ARG A 117 2.16 -19.81 9.19
N ARG A 118 3.48 -19.90 8.96
CA ARG A 118 4.47 -20.14 10.01
C ARG A 118 4.55 -19.01 11.04
N ALA A 119 4.24 -17.79 10.63
CA ALA A 119 4.12 -16.66 11.53
C ALA A 119 2.81 -16.66 12.36
N GLY A 120 1.96 -17.67 12.20
CA GLY A 120 0.68 -17.79 12.88
C GLY A 120 -0.43 -16.93 12.28
N ALA A 121 -0.26 -16.46 11.04
CA ALA A 121 -1.20 -15.63 10.33
C ALA A 121 -1.88 -16.38 9.16
N GLU A 122 -3.00 -15.84 8.68
CA GLU A 122 -3.73 -16.35 7.53
C GLU A 122 -3.54 -15.44 6.31
N LEU A 123 -3.52 -16.02 5.11
CA LEU A 123 -3.56 -15.27 3.86
C LEU A 123 -4.97 -15.29 3.26
N TRP A 124 -5.53 -14.10 3.05
CA TRP A 124 -6.80 -13.93 2.35
C TRP A 124 -6.61 -13.11 1.08
N LEU A 125 -7.22 -13.57 -0.02
CA LEU A 125 -7.19 -12.86 -1.29
C LEU A 125 -8.49 -12.09 -1.49
N LEU A 126 -8.38 -10.80 -1.83
CA LEU A 126 -9.51 -9.94 -2.18
C LEU A 126 -10.29 -10.50 -3.38
N PRO A 127 -11.59 -10.26 -3.44
CA PRO A 127 -12.35 -10.52 -4.66
C PRO A 127 -11.75 -9.76 -5.85
N PRO A 128 -11.79 -10.31 -7.06
CA PRO A 128 -11.34 -9.59 -8.25
C PRO A 128 -11.99 -8.22 -8.38
N TYR A 129 -11.24 -7.24 -8.86
CA TYR A 129 -11.71 -5.87 -9.12
C TYR A 129 -12.37 -5.19 -7.90
N SER A 130 -11.80 -5.36 -6.72
CA SER A 130 -12.37 -4.80 -5.47
C SER A 130 -11.38 -3.89 -4.72
N PRO A 131 -10.83 -2.82 -5.34
CA PRO A 131 -9.91 -1.90 -4.68
C PRO A 131 -10.60 -1.09 -3.57
N ASP A 132 -11.93 -0.97 -3.60
CA ASP A 132 -12.73 -0.34 -2.57
C ASP A 132 -12.73 -1.10 -1.22
N PHE A 133 -12.35 -2.38 -1.23
CA PHE A 133 -12.10 -3.16 -0.02
C PHE A 133 -10.64 -3.10 0.45
N ASN A 134 -9.78 -2.35 -0.24
CA ASN A 134 -8.36 -2.29 0.07
C ASN A 134 -7.94 -0.92 0.63
N PRO A 135 -7.86 -0.74 1.96
CA PRO A 135 -7.49 0.55 2.57
C PRO A 135 -6.09 1.04 2.19
N ILE A 136 -5.15 0.14 1.85
CA ILE A 136 -3.78 0.50 1.48
C ILE A 136 -3.72 1.32 0.17
N GLU A 137 -4.71 1.20 -0.71
CA GLU A 137 -4.83 2.02 -1.92
C GLU A 137 -4.94 3.53 -1.58
N LYS A 138 -5.62 3.85 -0.49
CA LYS A 138 -5.72 5.23 0.01
C LYS A 138 -4.40 5.70 0.63
N MET A 139 -3.67 4.81 1.28
CA MET A 139 -2.30 5.08 1.73
C MET A 139 -1.40 5.42 0.53
N TRP A 140 -1.44 4.64 -0.55
CA TRP A 140 -0.68 4.93 -1.77
C TRP A 140 -1.06 6.27 -2.38
N SER A 141 -2.33 6.62 -2.37
CA SER A 141 -2.79 7.95 -2.84
C SER A 141 -2.13 9.08 -2.06
N LYS A 142 -2.08 8.98 -0.72
CA LYS A 142 -1.42 9.95 0.17
C LYS A 142 0.09 9.99 -0.08
N ILE A 143 0.76 8.85 -0.12
CA ILE A 143 2.20 8.75 -0.39
C ILE A 143 2.53 9.38 -1.75
N LYS A 144 1.81 9.02 -2.82
CA LYS A 144 2.02 9.59 -4.15
C LYS A 144 1.78 11.11 -4.20
N ALA A 145 0.86 11.65 -3.40
CA ALA A 145 0.67 13.09 -3.29
C ALA A 145 1.93 13.78 -2.72
N HIS A 146 2.54 13.20 -1.67
CA HIS A 146 3.81 13.68 -1.11
C HIS A 146 4.96 13.58 -2.11
N LEU A 147 5.09 12.46 -2.84
CA LEU A 147 6.12 12.29 -3.86
C LEU A 147 6.00 13.29 -5.01
N ARG A 148 4.77 13.56 -5.48
CA ARG A 148 4.52 14.60 -6.49
C ARG A 148 4.90 16.00 -5.99
N LYS A 149 4.68 16.27 -4.71
CA LYS A 149 5.10 17.54 -4.08
C LYS A 149 6.62 17.64 -3.96
N ALA A 150 7.29 16.53 -3.64
CA ALA A 150 8.74 16.48 -3.47
C ALA A 150 9.51 16.69 -4.78
N LYS A 151 8.89 16.37 -5.94
CA LYS A 151 9.51 16.53 -7.29
C LYS A 151 10.93 15.93 -7.36
N ALA A 152 11.16 14.77 -6.76
CA ALA A 152 12.46 14.11 -6.75
C ALA A 152 12.89 13.74 -8.18
N ARG A 153 14.08 14.20 -8.60
CA ARG A 153 14.59 14.06 -9.98
C ARG A 153 15.71 13.05 -10.12
N THR A 154 16.23 12.56 -9.03
CA THR A 154 17.24 11.49 -9.00
C THR A 154 16.67 10.32 -8.19
N ARG A 155 17.22 9.12 -8.44
CA ARG A 155 16.86 7.93 -7.70
C ARG A 155 17.06 8.12 -6.20
N GLN A 156 18.24 8.55 -5.78
CA GLN A 156 18.54 8.78 -4.36
C GLN A 156 17.61 9.80 -3.70
N ALA A 157 17.20 10.86 -4.45
CA ALA A 157 16.23 11.82 -3.97
C ALA A 157 14.83 11.19 -3.85
N LEU A 158 14.46 10.30 -4.79
CA LEU A 158 13.19 9.57 -4.76
C LEU A 158 13.13 8.60 -3.57
N ASP A 159 14.18 7.83 -3.31
CA ASP A 159 14.26 6.90 -2.19
C ASP A 159 14.12 7.64 -0.84
N ARG A 160 14.82 8.77 -0.69
CA ARG A 160 14.65 9.64 0.50
C ARG A 160 13.24 10.21 0.62
N ALA A 161 12.63 10.59 -0.51
CA ALA A 161 11.27 11.11 -0.52
C ALA A 161 10.24 10.02 -0.17
N ILE A 162 10.46 8.78 -0.63
CA ILE A 162 9.64 7.62 -0.27
C ILE A 162 9.69 7.39 1.25
N GLY A 163 10.88 7.27 1.83
CA GLY A 163 11.02 7.09 3.28
C GLY A 163 10.31 8.18 4.08
N ARG A 164 10.46 9.46 3.69
CA ARG A 164 9.73 10.56 4.32
C ARG A 164 8.21 10.47 4.15
N ALA A 165 7.74 10.03 2.99
CA ALA A 165 6.31 9.95 2.71
C ALA A 165 5.60 8.95 3.62
N PHE A 166 6.25 7.83 3.98
CA PHE A 166 5.71 6.87 4.94
C PHE A 166 5.56 7.46 6.35
N CYS A 167 6.45 8.36 6.78
CA CYS A 167 6.33 9.05 8.07
C CYS A 167 5.07 9.93 8.20
N PHE A 168 4.39 10.25 7.10
CA PHE A 168 3.13 11.00 7.13
C PHE A 168 1.88 10.11 7.25
N VAL A 169 2.03 8.80 7.24
CA VAL A 169 0.92 7.87 7.51
C VAL A 169 0.67 7.84 9.01
N THR A 170 -0.54 8.20 9.42
CA THR A 170 -0.92 8.28 10.83
C THR A 170 -1.96 7.23 11.19
N ALA A 171 -2.09 6.93 12.48
CA ALA A 171 -3.17 6.06 12.97
C ALA A 171 -4.57 6.61 12.62
N GLY A 172 -4.75 7.94 12.64
CA GLY A 172 -6.00 8.58 12.24
C GLY A 172 -6.34 8.36 10.77
N ASP A 173 -5.32 8.45 9.88
CA ASP A 173 -5.50 8.12 8.46
C ASP A 173 -5.93 6.66 8.28
N ALA A 174 -5.18 5.72 8.88
CA ALA A 174 -5.45 4.29 8.75
C ALA A 174 -6.86 3.94 9.22
N LYS A 175 -7.28 4.42 10.39
CA LYS A 175 -8.65 4.24 10.90
C LYS A 175 -9.70 4.75 9.92
N GLY A 176 -9.52 5.96 9.38
CA GLY A 176 -10.43 6.53 8.39
C GLY A 176 -10.50 5.70 7.10
N TRP A 177 -9.36 5.19 6.63
CA TRP A 177 -9.30 4.34 5.44
C TRP A 177 -9.95 2.98 5.66
N PHE A 178 -9.68 2.34 6.79
CA PHE A 178 -10.32 1.07 7.17
C PHE A 178 -11.85 1.24 7.25
N MET A 179 -12.34 2.27 7.94
CA MET A 179 -13.77 2.57 8.04
C MET A 179 -14.39 2.79 6.66
N SER A 180 -13.75 3.57 5.79
CA SER A 180 -14.26 3.86 4.44
C SER A 180 -14.29 2.64 3.51
N CYS A 181 -13.50 1.60 3.82
CA CYS A 181 -13.51 0.29 3.14
C CYS A 181 -14.43 -0.73 3.84
N GLY A 182 -15.15 -0.30 4.88
CA GLY A 182 -16.11 -1.13 5.62
C GLY A 182 -15.49 -2.05 6.67
N TYR A 183 -14.28 -1.73 7.18
CA TYR A 183 -13.62 -2.41 8.30
C TYR A 183 -13.81 -1.59 9.59
N GLY A 184 -15.03 -1.15 9.88
CA GLY A 184 -15.36 -0.49 11.15
C GLY A 184 -15.70 -1.48 12.24
N TYR A 185 -15.57 -1.04 13.51
CA TYR A 185 -16.21 -1.78 14.60
C TYR A 185 -17.72 -1.68 14.42
N THR A 186 -18.41 -2.80 14.30
CA THR A 186 -19.86 -2.83 14.49
C THR A 186 -20.10 -2.48 15.94
N GLN A 187 -20.68 -1.32 16.21
CA GLN A 187 -21.24 -1.06 17.54
C GLN A 187 -22.37 -2.08 17.72
N SER A 188 -22.13 -3.05 18.59
CA SER A 188 -23.15 -3.96 19.10
C SER A 188 -24.08 -3.20 20.06
#